data_c0c4cf92bbc4991ed069103e3b50d95d
#
_entry.id   c0c4cf92bbc4991ed069103e3b50d95d
#
_cell.length_a   1.000
_cell.length_b   1.000
_cell.length_c   1.000
_cell.angle_alpha   90.00
_cell.angle_beta   90.00
_cell.angle_gamma   90.00
#
_symmetry.space_group_name_H-M   'P 1'
#
loop_
_entity.id
_entity.type
_entity.pdbx_description
1 polymer ?
#
loop_
_entity_poly.entity_id
_entity_poly.type
_entity_poly.pdbx_seq_one_letter_code
_entity_poly.pdbx_strand_id
1 'polypeptide(L)'
;MTTQRPILVFDVNETLLDLDHLGPVFQEIFGDRAVMRDWFAQLILYSQTLTLIGARENFAALAVSVLEMMGTIRGIAITDRDRAALARALGSLPAHPDAAEALDYLRDLGFRMVTLTNSPPSDGPSALDRAGLGGYFERSFSVAPTGRFKPAPQTYRLVA
;
A
#
# COMPACT_ATOMS: atom_id res chain seq x y z
N MET A 1 -23.63 0.58 -30.69
CA MET A 1 -22.90 1.33 -29.65
C MET A 1 -22.29 0.31 -28.71
N THR A 2 -21.01 0.05 -28.83
CA THR A 2 -20.24 -0.77 -27.86
C THR A 2 -20.15 0.02 -26.57
N THR A 3 -20.99 -0.30 -25.59
CA THR A 3 -20.87 0.22 -24.23
C THR A 3 -19.54 -0.28 -23.68
N GLN A 4 -18.53 0.58 -23.67
CA GLN A 4 -17.25 0.28 -23.03
C GLN A 4 -17.54 -0.01 -21.55
N ARG A 5 -17.16 -1.19 -21.08
CA ARG A 5 -17.37 -1.55 -19.65
C ARG A 5 -16.62 -0.59 -18.76
N PRO A 6 -17.14 -0.26 -17.57
CA PRO A 6 -16.43 0.60 -16.63
C PRO A 6 -15.09 -0.03 -16.22
N ILE A 7 -14.13 0.83 -15.94
CA ILE A 7 -12.84 0.42 -15.38
C ILE A 7 -13.01 0.28 -13.87
N LEU A 8 -12.57 -0.86 -13.33
CA LEU A 8 -12.47 -1.06 -11.89
C LEU A 8 -11.09 -0.61 -11.40
N VAL A 9 -11.07 0.28 -10.41
CA VAL A 9 -9.85 0.82 -9.83
C VAL A 9 -9.68 0.25 -8.42
N PHE A 10 -8.64 -0.56 -8.23
CA PHE A 10 -8.35 -1.22 -6.96
C PHE A 10 -7.31 -0.45 -6.16
N ASP A 11 -7.52 -0.34 -4.87
CA ASP A 11 -6.42 -0.13 -3.94
C ASP A 11 -5.54 -1.41 -3.87
N VAL A 12 -4.36 -1.30 -3.27
CA VAL A 12 -3.39 -2.41 -3.24
C VAL A 12 -3.22 -2.94 -1.82
N ASN A 13 -2.63 -2.13 -0.92
CA ASN A 13 -2.35 -2.57 0.44
C ASN A 13 -3.65 -2.69 1.23
N GLU A 14 -3.83 -3.80 1.94
CA GLU A 14 -5.03 -4.14 2.74
C GLU A 14 -6.31 -4.34 1.90
N THR A 15 -6.20 -4.26 0.57
CA THR A 15 -7.30 -4.60 -0.35
C THR A 15 -6.97 -5.86 -1.16
N LEU A 16 -5.81 -5.90 -1.76
CA LEU A 16 -5.30 -7.03 -2.55
C LEU A 16 -4.19 -7.77 -1.81
N LEU A 17 -3.36 -7.02 -1.06
CA LEU A 17 -2.22 -7.54 -0.31
C LEU A 17 -2.50 -7.49 1.19
N ASP A 18 -2.21 -8.60 1.86
CA ASP A 18 -2.47 -8.82 3.27
C ASP A 18 -1.37 -8.20 4.15
N LEU A 19 -1.71 -7.12 4.87
CA LEU A 19 -0.81 -6.47 5.82
C LEU A 19 -0.58 -7.26 7.11
N ASP A 20 -1.38 -8.24 7.46
CA ASP A 20 -1.15 -9.09 8.64
C ASP A 20 0.20 -9.83 8.56
N HIS A 21 0.74 -9.98 7.35
CA HIS A 21 2.09 -10.48 7.10
C HIS A 21 3.19 -9.64 7.77
N LEU A 22 2.95 -8.38 8.09
CA LEU A 22 3.86 -7.52 8.84
C LEU A 22 3.89 -7.85 10.34
N GLY A 23 2.88 -8.57 10.85
CA GLY A 23 2.74 -8.88 12.28
C GLY A 23 4.00 -9.40 12.96
N PRO A 24 4.77 -10.35 12.37
CA PRO A 24 6.03 -10.83 12.95
C PRO A 24 7.09 -9.75 13.14
N VAL A 25 7.19 -8.77 12.23
CA VAL A 25 8.13 -7.64 12.35
C VAL A 25 7.77 -6.79 13.56
N PHE A 26 6.50 -6.47 13.75
CA PHE A 26 6.01 -5.69 14.89
C PHE A 26 6.12 -6.47 16.20
N GLN A 27 5.92 -7.80 16.17
CA GLN A 27 6.17 -8.67 17.31
C GLN A 27 7.65 -8.63 17.75
N GLU A 28 8.60 -8.64 16.81
CA GLU A 28 10.03 -8.56 17.12
C GLU A 28 10.41 -7.20 17.69
N ILE A 29 9.89 -6.10 17.13
CA ILE A 29 10.24 -4.73 17.53
C ILE A 29 9.55 -4.34 18.85
N PHE A 30 8.25 -4.58 18.97
CA PHE A 30 7.40 -4.04 20.04
C PHE A 30 6.93 -5.08 21.06
N GLY A 31 7.19 -6.36 20.83
CA GLY A 31 6.67 -7.45 21.65
C GLY A 31 5.17 -7.72 21.46
N ASP A 32 4.53 -7.01 20.52
CA ASP A 32 3.10 -7.13 20.24
C ASP A 32 2.82 -6.91 18.75
N ARG A 33 2.31 -7.95 18.09
CA ARG A 33 1.96 -7.90 16.67
C ARG A 33 0.80 -6.95 16.35
N ALA A 34 -0.09 -6.69 17.32
CA ALA A 34 -1.25 -5.82 17.13
C ALA A 34 -0.85 -4.36 16.89
N VAL A 35 0.34 -3.95 17.32
CA VAL A 35 0.92 -2.61 17.08
C VAL A 35 1.00 -2.28 15.58
N MET A 36 1.07 -3.28 14.72
CA MET A 36 1.03 -3.10 13.26
C MET A 36 -0.23 -2.37 12.80
N ARG A 37 -1.39 -2.70 13.36
CA ARG A 37 -2.66 -2.03 12.99
C ARG A 37 -2.66 -0.56 13.41
N ASP A 38 -2.13 -0.23 14.60
CA ASP A 38 -1.95 1.15 15.05
C ASP A 38 -0.99 1.90 14.12
N TRP A 39 0.14 1.28 13.77
CA TRP A 39 1.10 1.85 12.84
C TRP A 39 0.47 2.18 11.48
N PHE A 40 -0.29 1.24 10.92
CA PHE A 40 -0.93 1.47 9.63
C PHE A 40 -1.98 2.59 9.70
N ALA A 41 -2.78 2.62 10.76
CA ALA A 41 -3.74 3.70 10.97
C ALA A 41 -3.06 5.08 11.07
N GLN A 42 -1.92 5.18 11.80
CA GLN A 42 -1.13 6.41 11.87
C GLN A 42 -0.52 6.77 10.51
N LEU A 43 -0.01 5.81 9.76
CA LEU A 43 0.53 6.04 8.42
C LEU A 43 -0.53 6.66 7.49
N ILE A 44 -1.75 6.14 7.51
CA ILE A 44 -2.87 6.69 6.73
C ILE A 44 -3.24 8.09 7.23
N LEU A 45 -3.35 8.30 8.54
CA LEU A 45 -3.65 9.61 9.13
C LEU A 45 -2.63 10.68 8.72
N TYR A 46 -1.33 10.39 8.86
CA TYR A 46 -0.29 11.34 8.50
C TYR A 46 -0.22 11.58 6.99
N SER A 47 -0.47 10.58 6.16
CA SER A 47 -0.52 10.77 4.70
C SER A 47 -1.63 11.76 4.29
N GLN A 48 -2.79 11.64 4.93
CA GLN A 48 -3.90 12.58 4.71
C GLN A 48 -3.58 13.98 5.25
N THR A 49 -2.98 14.07 6.44
CA THR A 49 -2.55 15.34 7.04
C THR A 49 -1.55 16.08 6.14
N LEU A 50 -0.50 15.39 5.66
CA LEU A 50 0.47 15.96 4.73
C LEU A 50 -0.21 16.47 3.44
N THR A 51 -1.17 15.72 2.93
CA THR A 51 -1.95 16.13 1.76
C THR A 51 -2.74 17.42 2.03
N LEU A 52 -3.39 17.54 3.20
CA LEU A 52 -4.19 18.71 3.59
C LEU A 52 -3.33 19.99 3.73
N ILE A 53 -2.16 19.87 4.36
CA ILE A 53 -1.26 21.03 4.54
C ILE A 53 -0.38 21.32 3.32
N GLY A 54 -0.51 20.55 2.24
CA GLY A 54 0.25 20.74 1.01
C GLY A 54 1.70 20.25 1.06
N ALA A 55 2.11 19.57 2.09
CA ALA A 55 3.42 18.97 2.20
C ALA A 55 3.57 17.75 1.27
N ARG A 56 4.81 17.50 0.81
CA ARG A 56 5.14 16.38 -0.06
C ARG A 56 6.07 15.44 0.69
N GLU A 57 5.77 14.16 0.64
CA GLU A 57 6.60 13.11 1.22
C GLU A 57 6.46 11.83 0.40
N ASN A 58 7.49 10.99 0.46
CA ASN A 58 7.44 9.64 -0.06
C ASN A 58 6.68 8.73 0.93
N PHE A 59 5.72 7.93 0.44
CA PHE A 59 4.91 7.08 1.31
C PHE A 59 5.75 6.03 2.06
N ALA A 60 6.81 5.50 1.45
CA ALA A 60 7.72 4.56 2.12
C ALA A 60 8.56 5.25 3.21
N ALA A 61 9.02 6.49 2.97
CA ALA A 61 9.71 7.28 3.97
C ALA A 61 8.78 7.63 5.14
N LEU A 62 7.53 8.01 4.85
CA LEU A 62 6.52 8.26 5.88
C LEU A 62 6.25 7.00 6.73
N ALA A 63 6.20 5.82 6.11
CA ALA A 63 6.02 4.55 6.82
C ALA A 63 7.13 4.30 7.85
N VAL A 64 8.37 4.61 7.51
CA VAL A 64 9.53 4.53 8.42
C VAL A 64 9.43 5.59 9.52
N SER A 65 9.12 6.84 9.17
CA SER A 65 8.97 7.93 10.17
C SER A 65 7.88 7.63 11.20
N VAL A 66 6.76 7.01 10.78
CA VAL A 66 5.70 6.57 11.70
C VAL A 66 6.19 5.44 12.60
N LEU A 67 6.98 4.48 12.09
CA LEU A 67 7.58 3.43 12.92
C LEU A 67 8.49 4.04 13.99
N GLU A 68 9.35 4.99 13.63
CA GLU A 68 10.26 5.69 14.55
C GLU A 68 9.50 6.49 15.61
N MET A 69 8.45 7.20 15.21
CA MET A 69 7.57 7.92 16.12
C MET A 69 6.96 6.98 17.15
N MET A 70 6.45 5.83 16.73
CA MET A 70 5.86 4.84 17.63
C MET A 70 6.91 4.23 18.56
N GLY A 71 8.12 3.99 18.06
CA GLY A 71 9.25 3.57 18.87
C GLY A 71 9.54 4.59 19.99
N THR A 72 9.64 5.88 19.63
CA THR A 72 9.86 6.97 20.59
C THR A 72 8.77 7.03 21.65
N ILE A 73 7.50 6.97 21.25
CA ILE A 73 6.36 7.00 22.20
C ILE A 73 6.40 5.82 23.16
N ARG A 74 6.88 4.65 22.71
CA ARG A 74 6.95 3.42 23.51
C ARG A 74 8.31 3.22 24.21
N GLY A 75 9.25 4.16 24.09
CA GLY A 75 10.59 4.07 24.67
C GLY A 75 11.46 2.98 24.03
N ILE A 76 11.20 2.63 22.78
CA ILE A 76 11.92 1.60 21.99
C ILE A 76 12.74 2.28 20.89
N ALA A 77 14.05 2.03 20.87
CA ALA A 77 14.93 2.54 19.83
C ALA A 77 14.76 1.70 18.53
N ILE A 78 14.33 2.34 17.45
CA ILE A 78 14.23 1.70 16.14
C ILE A 78 15.62 1.68 15.46
N THR A 79 16.09 0.50 15.11
CA THR A 79 17.39 0.27 14.49
C THR A 79 17.28 0.24 12.95
N ASP A 80 18.45 0.31 12.27
CA ASP A 80 18.50 0.12 10.81
C ASP A 80 18.03 -1.28 10.40
N ARG A 81 18.25 -2.29 11.25
CA ARG A 81 17.73 -3.65 11.04
C ARG A 81 16.20 -3.66 11.01
N ASP A 82 15.56 -2.92 11.90
CA ASP A 82 14.09 -2.85 11.99
C ASP A 82 13.50 -2.14 10.77
N ARG A 83 14.11 -1.02 10.35
CA ARG A 83 13.74 -0.31 9.10
C ARG A 83 13.83 -1.23 7.89
N ALA A 84 14.95 -1.96 7.78
CA ALA A 84 15.18 -2.91 6.70
C ALA A 84 14.21 -4.10 6.76
N ALA A 85 13.84 -4.58 7.95
CA ALA A 85 12.85 -5.64 8.14
C ALA A 85 11.45 -5.20 7.67
N LEU A 86 11.02 -3.99 8.06
CA LEU A 86 9.75 -3.42 7.59
C LEU A 86 9.74 -3.26 6.06
N ALA A 87 10.81 -2.72 5.48
CA ALA A 87 10.90 -2.51 4.02
C ALA A 87 10.83 -3.84 3.25
N ARG A 88 11.55 -4.87 3.71
CA ARG A 88 11.50 -6.22 3.10
C ARG A 88 10.09 -6.82 3.20
N ALA A 89 9.47 -6.75 4.37
CA ALA A 89 8.14 -7.31 4.60
C ALA A 89 7.09 -6.61 3.74
N LEU A 90 7.12 -5.26 3.62
CA LEU A 90 6.26 -4.50 2.72
C LEU A 90 6.47 -4.88 1.24
N GLY A 91 7.70 -5.21 0.87
CA GLY A 91 8.03 -5.64 -0.50
C GLY A 91 7.60 -7.08 -0.83
N SER A 92 7.22 -7.89 0.16
CA SER A 92 6.88 -9.31 0.03
C SER A 92 5.51 -9.67 0.60
N LEU A 93 4.60 -8.72 0.68
CA LEU A 93 3.24 -8.96 1.13
C LEU A 93 2.56 -10.02 0.24
N PRO A 94 1.96 -11.05 0.81
CA PRO A 94 1.15 -12.00 0.06
C PRO A 94 -0.18 -11.38 -0.37
N ALA A 95 -0.81 -11.96 -1.37
CA ALA A 95 -2.20 -11.65 -1.70
C ALA A 95 -3.14 -12.13 -0.58
N HIS A 96 -4.27 -11.45 -0.40
CA HIS A 96 -5.39 -12.04 0.34
C HIS A 96 -5.83 -13.34 -0.34
N PRO A 97 -6.26 -14.37 0.44
CA PRO A 97 -6.55 -15.70 -0.10
C PRO A 97 -7.63 -15.73 -1.19
N ASP A 98 -8.56 -14.79 -1.15
CA ASP A 98 -9.69 -14.68 -2.07
C ASP A 98 -9.42 -13.73 -3.26
N ALA A 99 -8.31 -12.98 -3.24
CA ALA A 99 -8.03 -11.94 -4.23
C ALA A 99 -7.95 -12.49 -5.65
N ALA A 100 -7.22 -13.58 -5.86
CA ALA A 100 -7.04 -14.16 -7.19
C ALA A 100 -8.36 -14.66 -7.78
N GLU A 101 -9.17 -15.37 -6.99
CA GLU A 101 -10.48 -15.89 -7.41
C GLU A 101 -11.44 -14.75 -7.77
N ALA A 102 -11.47 -13.70 -6.95
CA ALA A 102 -12.30 -12.52 -7.21
C ALA A 102 -11.87 -11.79 -8.50
N LEU A 103 -10.56 -11.65 -8.73
CA LEU A 103 -10.02 -11.01 -9.94
C LEU A 103 -10.27 -11.86 -11.19
N ASP A 104 -10.15 -13.20 -11.11
CA ASP A 104 -10.52 -14.11 -12.19
C ASP A 104 -12.00 -13.94 -12.58
N TYR A 105 -12.89 -13.94 -11.60
CA TYR A 105 -14.32 -13.72 -11.83
C TYR A 105 -14.61 -12.39 -12.54
N LEU A 106 -13.98 -11.29 -12.09
CA LEU A 106 -14.16 -9.98 -12.70
C LEU A 106 -13.60 -9.91 -14.13
N ARG A 107 -12.45 -10.57 -14.38
CA ARG A 107 -11.87 -10.69 -15.70
C ARG A 107 -12.79 -11.45 -16.65
N ASP A 108 -13.37 -12.56 -16.20
CA ASP A 108 -14.27 -13.39 -17.00
C ASP A 108 -15.58 -12.66 -17.33
N LEU A 109 -16.02 -11.76 -16.46
CA LEU A 109 -17.08 -10.80 -16.76
C LEU A 109 -16.65 -9.71 -17.74
N GLY A 110 -15.36 -9.65 -18.10
CA GLY A 110 -14.79 -8.72 -19.08
C GLY A 110 -14.60 -7.30 -18.53
N PHE A 111 -14.48 -7.12 -17.20
CA PHE A 111 -14.09 -5.83 -16.65
C PHE A 111 -12.63 -5.51 -16.95
N ARG A 112 -12.37 -4.24 -17.21
CA ARG A 112 -11.02 -3.68 -17.27
C ARG A 112 -10.60 -3.33 -15.85
N MET A 113 -9.38 -3.69 -15.45
CA MET A 113 -8.93 -3.52 -14.07
C MET A 113 -7.60 -2.75 -14.05
N VAL A 114 -7.50 -1.79 -13.16
CA VAL A 114 -6.27 -1.04 -12.88
C VAL A 114 -6.10 -0.90 -11.36
N THR A 115 -4.88 -0.59 -10.91
CA THR A 115 -4.64 -0.28 -9.50
C THR A 115 -4.27 1.18 -9.29
N LEU A 116 -4.57 1.72 -8.11
CA LEU A 116 -4.16 3.04 -7.65
C LEU A 116 -3.67 2.96 -6.21
N THR A 117 -2.36 3.12 -6.01
CA THR A 117 -1.71 2.97 -4.70
C THR A 117 -1.00 4.24 -4.25
N ASN A 118 -0.94 4.46 -2.92
CA ASN A 118 -0.08 5.47 -2.29
C ASN A 118 1.41 5.07 -2.33
N SER A 119 1.72 3.79 -2.47
CA SER A 119 3.10 3.29 -2.54
C SER A 119 3.85 3.87 -3.74
N PRO A 120 5.14 4.22 -3.61
CA PRO A 120 5.94 4.69 -4.72
C PRO A 120 6.14 3.57 -5.76
N PRO A 121 6.45 3.90 -7.02
CA PRO A 121 6.85 2.90 -8.00
C PRO A 121 8.14 2.20 -7.55
N SER A 122 8.32 0.95 -7.95
CA SER A 122 9.55 0.17 -7.74
C SER A 122 10.39 0.12 -9.01
N ASP A 123 11.72 0.01 -8.87
CA ASP A 123 12.64 -0.17 -9.99
C ASP A 123 12.67 -1.62 -10.53
N GLY A 124 11.87 -2.50 -9.96
CA GLY A 124 11.76 -3.92 -10.32
C GLY A 124 10.31 -4.42 -10.18
N PRO A 125 10.11 -5.75 -10.08
CA PRO A 125 8.77 -6.30 -9.89
C PRO A 125 8.08 -5.64 -8.70
N SER A 126 6.83 -5.23 -8.88
CA SER A 126 6.01 -4.65 -7.81
C SER A 126 5.65 -5.71 -6.74
N ALA A 127 5.10 -5.26 -5.62
CA ALA A 127 4.55 -6.20 -4.62
C ALA A 127 3.41 -7.05 -5.22
N LEU A 128 2.59 -6.48 -6.11
CA LEU A 128 1.55 -7.22 -6.84
C LEU A 128 2.13 -8.29 -7.76
N ASP A 129 3.24 -8.01 -8.46
CA ASP A 129 3.90 -8.99 -9.32
C ASP A 129 4.45 -10.16 -8.49
N ARG A 130 5.06 -9.86 -7.34
CA ARG A 130 5.57 -10.88 -6.40
C ARG A 130 4.46 -11.72 -5.79
N ALA A 131 3.29 -11.11 -5.55
CA ALA A 131 2.10 -11.80 -5.06
C ALA A 131 1.32 -12.56 -6.15
N GLY A 132 1.79 -12.53 -7.42
CA GLY A 132 1.16 -13.22 -8.54
C GLY A 132 -0.09 -12.52 -9.10
N LEU A 133 -0.36 -11.28 -8.69
CA LEU A 133 -1.56 -10.53 -9.11
C LEU A 133 -1.32 -9.51 -10.22
N GLY A 134 -0.06 -9.22 -10.58
CA GLY A 134 0.27 -8.17 -11.57
C GLY A 134 -0.41 -8.35 -12.92
N GLY A 135 -0.55 -9.61 -13.38
CA GLY A 135 -1.15 -9.94 -14.67
C GLY A 135 -2.66 -9.69 -14.81
N TYR A 136 -3.36 -9.38 -13.71
CA TYR A 136 -4.79 -9.04 -13.74
C TYR A 136 -5.06 -7.60 -14.17
N PHE A 137 -4.06 -6.72 -14.06
CA PHE A 137 -4.24 -5.28 -14.23
C PHE A 137 -3.62 -4.79 -15.53
N GLU A 138 -4.39 -4.02 -16.30
CA GLU A 138 -3.88 -3.36 -17.52
C GLU A 138 -2.79 -2.35 -17.17
N ARG A 139 -2.89 -1.72 -16.01
CA ARG A 139 -1.95 -0.72 -15.52
C ARG A 139 -2.01 -0.57 -14.00
N SER A 140 -0.84 -0.34 -13.40
CA SER A 140 -0.71 0.03 -11.99
C SER A 140 -0.28 1.49 -11.88
N PHE A 141 -1.06 2.28 -11.14
CA PHE A 141 -0.79 3.69 -10.93
C PHE A 141 -0.31 3.93 -9.51
N SER A 142 0.81 4.64 -9.38
CA SER A 142 1.23 5.26 -8.12
C SER A 142 0.77 6.71 -8.08
N VAL A 143 0.32 7.17 -6.90
CA VAL A 143 -0.04 8.59 -6.71
C VAL A 143 1.17 9.51 -6.57
N ALA A 144 2.38 8.97 -6.42
CA ALA A 144 3.62 9.72 -6.17
C ALA A 144 3.83 10.94 -7.10
N PRO A 145 3.57 10.87 -8.43
CA PRO A 145 3.72 12.03 -9.32
C PRO A 145 2.81 13.21 -8.96
N THR A 146 1.69 12.98 -8.29
CA THR A 146 0.76 14.07 -7.90
C THR A 146 1.27 14.88 -6.71
N GLY A 147 2.22 14.35 -5.94
CA GLY A 147 2.64 14.92 -4.66
C GLY A 147 1.52 14.97 -3.62
N ARG A 148 0.50 14.12 -3.75
CA ARG A 148 -0.64 13.98 -2.85
C ARG A 148 -0.93 12.52 -2.61
N PHE A 149 -1.52 12.20 -1.47
CA PHE A 149 -2.01 10.87 -1.16
C PHE A 149 -3.53 10.76 -1.36
N LYS A 150 -4.02 9.55 -1.55
CA LYS A 150 -5.46 9.28 -1.50
C LYS A 150 -6.02 9.73 -0.13
N PRO A 151 -7.21 10.33 -0.03
CA PRO A 151 -8.24 10.43 -1.08
C PRO A 151 -8.26 11.77 -1.85
N ALA A 152 -7.13 12.46 -2.01
CA ALA A 152 -7.11 13.72 -2.76
C ALA A 152 -7.64 13.53 -4.21
N PRO A 153 -8.54 14.40 -4.72
CA PRO A 153 -9.12 14.24 -6.06
C PRO A 153 -8.10 14.15 -7.19
N GLN A 154 -6.94 14.81 -7.02
CA GLN A 154 -5.85 14.78 -8.00
C GLN A 154 -5.30 13.38 -8.25
N THR A 155 -5.33 12.50 -7.23
CA THR A 155 -4.84 11.14 -7.34
C THR A 155 -5.73 10.28 -8.23
N TYR A 156 -7.04 10.50 -8.20
CA TYR A 156 -8.00 9.75 -9.01
C TYR A 156 -8.05 10.20 -10.47
N ARG A 157 -7.59 11.40 -10.78
CA ARG A 157 -7.46 11.89 -12.17
C ARG A 157 -6.38 11.13 -12.96
N LEU A 158 -5.50 10.37 -12.28
CA LEU A 158 -4.52 9.51 -12.96
C LEU A 158 -5.17 8.34 -13.70
N VAL A 159 -6.36 7.94 -13.28
CA VAL A 159 -7.09 6.77 -13.80
C VAL A 159 -8.38 7.15 -14.55
N ALA A 160 -8.67 8.45 -14.66
CA ALA A 160 -9.84 8.98 -15.34
C ALA A 160 -9.64 9.09 -16.86
#